data_683a3a9891682d0c520e0d26a182c250
#
_entry.id   683a3a9891682d0c520e0d26a182c250
#
_cell.length_a   1.000
_cell.length_b   1.000
_cell.length_c   1.000
_cell.angle_alpha   90.00
_cell.angle_beta   90.00
_cell.angle_gamma   90.00
#
_symmetry.space_group_name_H-M   'P 1'
#
loop_
_entity.id
_entity.type
_entity.pdbx_description
1 polymer ?
#
loop_
_entity_poly.entity_id
_entity_poly.type
_entity_poly.pdbx_seq_one_letter_code
_entity_poly.pdbx_strand_id
1 'polypeptide(L)'
;MTCNGLCNELPALLPRLWRFALRLAGDRHDAEDLVQRACVRALERQHQLQPGTSTLSWMFSIVYSIWLNEVRAQQTRRHGSIQWSEELADTVADPAALSPETYTLHRQIIGAVERLPDAQRAVMLLVAVEGLSYREAATALDVPIGTVMSRLARARQTIGELFVARLPEETRESDVDTFNSHYSSAKK
;
A
#
# COMPACT_ATOMS: atom_id res chain seq x y z
N MET A 1 -35.10 1.18 -3.05
CA MET A 1 -33.77 0.56 -2.94
C MET A 1 -33.00 1.36 -1.90
N THR A 2 -32.99 0.92 -0.66
CA THR A 2 -32.33 1.59 0.46
C THR A 2 -30.83 1.40 0.30
N CYS A 3 -30.10 2.47 0.02
CA CYS A 3 -28.64 2.52 0.11
C CYS A 3 -28.26 2.32 1.58
N ASN A 4 -28.07 1.07 1.99
CA ASN A 4 -27.72 0.70 3.35
C ASN A 4 -26.22 0.96 3.59
N GLY A 5 -25.89 1.50 4.77
CA GLY A 5 -24.57 1.54 5.40
C GLY A 5 -23.39 1.90 4.50
N LEU A 6 -23.10 1.10 3.49
CA LEU A 6 -21.95 1.27 2.59
C LEU A 6 -21.95 2.63 1.87
N CYS A 7 -23.09 3.09 1.34
CA CYS A 7 -23.16 4.40 0.65
C CYS A 7 -22.81 5.56 1.58
N ASN A 8 -23.13 5.43 2.87
CA ASN A 8 -22.85 6.46 3.86
C ASN A 8 -21.36 6.44 4.30
N GLU A 9 -20.73 5.26 4.28
CA GLU A 9 -19.33 5.08 4.67
C GLU A 9 -18.35 5.42 3.53
N LEU A 10 -18.72 5.14 2.28
CA LEU A 10 -17.85 5.30 1.10
C LEU A 10 -17.17 6.68 1.03
N PRO A 11 -17.87 7.83 1.21
CA PRO A 11 -17.23 9.14 1.10
C PRO A 11 -16.06 9.32 2.09
N ALA A 12 -16.18 8.78 3.30
CA ALA A 12 -15.13 8.84 4.31
C ALA A 12 -13.94 7.91 3.98
N LEU A 13 -14.18 6.83 3.22
CA LEU A 13 -13.16 5.86 2.83
C LEU A 13 -12.40 6.27 1.55
N LEU A 14 -13.02 7.07 0.67
CA LEU A 14 -12.45 7.45 -0.63
C LEU A 14 -11.02 8.00 -0.56
N PRO A 15 -10.64 8.90 0.36
CA PRO A 15 -9.27 9.41 0.41
C PRO A 15 -8.23 8.32 0.70
N ARG A 16 -8.59 7.32 1.51
CA ARG A 16 -7.71 6.19 1.82
C ARG A 16 -7.60 5.23 0.65
N LEU A 17 -8.74 4.90 0.02
CA LEU A 17 -8.79 4.04 -1.16
C LEU A 17 -8.01 4.64 -2.32
N TRP A 18 -8.14 5.96 -2.53
CA TRP A 18 -7.43 6.66 -3.59
C TRP A 18 -5.92 6.65 -3.38
N ARG A 19 -5.45 6.96 -2.14
CA ARG A 19 -4.02 6.89 -1.82
C ARG A 19 -3.44 5.50 -2.03
N PHE A 20 -4.18 4.46 -1.63
CA PHE A 20 -3.77 3.08 -1.85
C PHE A 20 -3.72 2.74 -3.35
N ALA A 21 -4.75 3.08 -4.10
CA ALA A 21 -4.82 2.87 -5.54
C ALA A 21 -3.68 3.60 -6.28
N LEU A 22 -3.43 4.87 -5.92
CA LEU A 22 -2.38 5.68 -6.51
C LEU A 22 -0.99 5.04 -6.34
N ARG A 23 -0.72 4.49 -5.16
CA ARG A 23 0.55 3.81 -4.88
C ARG A 23 0.67 2.42 -5.51
N LEU A 24 -0.45 1.79 -5.83
CA LEU A 24 -0.46 0.54 -6.58
C LEU A 24 -0.29 0.79 -8.09
N ALA A 25 -1.07 1.71 -8.64
CA ALA A 25 -1.12 1.97 -10.07
C ALA A 25 0.08 2.77 -10.57
N GLY A 26 0.62 3.69 -9.74
CA GLY A 26 1.74 4.55 -10.11
C GLY A 26 1.36 5.72 -11.02
N ASP A 27 0.08 5.86 -11.37
CA ASP A 27 -0.47 6.92 -12.21
C ASP A 27 -1.80 7.40 -11.63
N ARG A 28 -2.07 8.70 -11.74
CA ARG A 28 -3.27 9.33 -11.18
C ARG A 28 -4.55 8.90 -11.89
N HIS A 29 -4.51 8.83 -13.21
CA HIS A 29 -5.65 8.44 -14.04
C HIS A 29 -6.05 7.00 -13.78
N ASP A 30 -5.07 6.09 -13.76
CA ASP A 30 -5.27 4.68 -13.47
C ASP A 30 -5.81 4.49 -12.04
N ALA A 31 -5.34 5.30 -11.07
CA ALA A 31 -5.82 5.27 -9.70
C ALA A 31 -7.28 5.73 -9.58
N GLU A 32 -7.67 6.80 -10.28
CA GLU A 32 -9.05 7.30 -10.30
C GLU A 32 -9.99 6.26 -10.91
N ASP A 33 -9.64 5.67 -12.05
CA ASP A 33 -10.43 4.61 -12.69
C ASP A 33 -10.55 3.38 -11.78
N LEU A 34 -9.43 2.98 -11.16
CA LEU A 34 -9.38 1.85 -10.24
C LEU A 34 -10.33 2.05 -9.05
N VAL A 35 -10.34 3.22 -8.43
CA VAL A 35 -11.24 3.54 -7.30
C VAL A 35 -12.69 3.60 -7.76
N GLN A 36 -12.99 4.23 -8.90
CA GLN A 36 -14.34 4.28 -9.44
C GLN A 36 -14.90 2.87 -9.68
N ARG A 37 -14.15 2.02 -10.35
CA ARG A 37 -14.52 0.63 -10.62
C ARG A 37 -14.68 -0.19 -9.33
N ALA A 38 -13.84 0.08 -8.33
CA ALA A 38 -13.97 -0.56 -7.03
C ALA A 38 -15.26 -0.14 -6.31
N CYS A 39 -15.63 1.15 -6.36
CA CYS A 39 -16.89 1.63 -5.81
C CYS A 39 -18.10 1.01 -6.51
N VAL A 40 -18.13 0.97 -7.83
CA VAL A 40 -19.21 0.34 -8.60
C VAL A 40 -19.34 -1.14 -8.19
N ARG A 41 -18.23 -1.89 -8.20
CA ARG A 41 -18.21 -3.29 -7.81
C ARG A 41 -18.65 -3.53 -6.37
N ALA A 42 -18.28 -2.64 -5.45
CA ALA A 42 -18.69 -2.71 -4.06
C ALA A 42 -20.20 -2.51 -3.90
N LEU A 43 -20.78 -1.55 -4.61
CA LEU A 43 -22.23 -1.30 -4.60
C LEU A 43 -23.01 -2.48 -5.18
N GLU A 44 -22.54 -3.08 -6.26
CA GLU A 44 -23.15 -4.27 -6.87
C GLU A 44 -23.08 -5.49 -5.94
N ARG A 45 -21.99 -5.61 -5.17
CA ARG A 45 -21.70 -6.78 -4.33
C ARG A 45 -21.82 -6.53 -2.84
N GLN A 46 -22.50 -5.48 -2.41
CA GLN A 46 -22.68 -5.15 -0.99
C GLN A 46 -23.27 -6.29 -0.15
N HIS A 47 -24.04 -7.18 -0.77
CA HIS A 47 -24.59 -8.39 -0.14
C HIS A 47 -23.51 -9.40 0.26
N GLN A 48 -22.30 -9.30 -0.29
CA GLN A 48 -21.15 -10.18 0.04
C GLN A 48 -20.36 -9.67 1.25
N LEU A 49 -20.60 -8.43 1.70
CA LEU A 49 -19.97 -7.90 2.90
C LEU A 49 -20.51 -8.64 4.12
N GLN A 50 -19.69 -9.49 4.70
CA GLN A 50 -20.07 -10.28 5.87
C GLN A 50 -20.15 -9.41 7.12
N PRO A 51 -21.13 -9.66 8.01
CA PRO A 51 -21.18 -9.01 9.33
C PRO A 51 -19.86 -9.19 10.09
N GLY A 52 -19.34 -8.09 10.66
CA GLY A 52 -18.08 -8.11 11.39
C GLY A 52 -16.82 -7.92 10.52
N THR A 53 -16.94 -7.91 9.20
CA THR A 53 -15.82 -7.53 8.31
C THR A 53 -15.73 -6.01 8.25
N SER A 54 -14.53 -5.47 8.41
CA SER A 54 -14.27 -4.04 8.19
C SER A 54 -14.59 -3.67 6.74
N THR A 55 -15.51 -2.72 6.54
CA THR A 55 -15.85 -2.18 5.22
C THR A 55 -14.60 -1.72 4.48
N LEU A 56 -13.67 -1.08 5.18
CA LEU A 56 -12.42 -0.62 4.61
C LEU A 56 -11.54 -1.78 4.11
N SER A 57 -11.34 -2.83 4.93
CA SER A 57 -10.55 -4.00 4.53
C SER A 57 -11.17 -4.71 3.31
N TRP A 58 -12.50 -4.78 3.28
CA TRP A 58 -13.22 -5.33 2.13
C TRP A 58 -13.05 -4.46 0.87
N MET A 59 -13.13 -3.14 1.01
CA MET A 59 -12.87 -2.21 -0.10
C MET A 59 -11.45 -2.35 -0.65
N PHE A 60 -10.44 -2.49 0.23
CA PHE A 60 -9.06 -2.74 -0.21
C PHE A 60 -8.94 -4.06 -0.98
N SER A 61 -9.67 -5.11 -0.60
CA SER A 61 -9.66 -6.37 -1.36
C SER A 61 -10.23 -6.21 -2.76
N ILE A 62 -11.26 -5.38 -2.92
CA ILE A 62 -11.85 -5.08 -4.24
C ILE A 62 -10.87 -4.29 -5.09
N VAL A 63 -10.28 -3.21 -4.56
CA VAL A 63 -9.26 -2.40 -5.26
C VAL A 63 -8.10 -3.28 -5.70
N TYR A 64 -7.54 -4.08 -4.79
CA TYR A 64 -6.41 -4.95 -5.10
C TYR A 64 -6.75 -6.01 -6.15
N SER A 65 -7.94 -6.62 -6.08
CA SER A 65 -8.36 -7.64 -7.05
C SER A 65 -8.51 -7.08 -8.47
N ILE A 66 -9.04 -5.86 -8.61
CA ILE A 66 -9.17 -5.19 -9.91
C ILE A 66 -7.79 -4.88 -10.45
N TRP A 67 -6.94 -4.23 -9.66
CA TRP A 67 -5.58 -3.88 -10.03
C TRP A 67 -4.75 -5.11 -10.45
N LEU A 68 -4.79 -6.20 -9.66
CA LEU A 68 -4.06 -7.42 -9.96
C LEU A 68 -4.47 -8.04 -11.31
N ASN A 69 -5.78 -8.01 -11.62
CA ASN A 69 -6.28 -8.47 -12.90
C ASN A 69 -5.78 -7.61 -14.07
N GLU A 70 -5.66 -6.30 -13.89
CA GLU A 70 -5.09 -5.39 -14.87
C GLU A 70 -3.62 -5.64 -15.11
N VAL A 71 -2.84 -5.76 -14.03
CA VAL A 71 -1.41 -6.09 -14.13
C VAL A 71 -1.20 -7.41 -14.87
N ARG A 72 -1.98 -8.45 -14.56
CA ARG A 72 -1.92 -9.73 -15.26
C ARG A 72 -2.30 -9.60 -16.73
N ALA A 73 -3.36 -8.85 -17.04
CA ALA A 73 -3.78 -8.60 -18.42
C ALA A 73 -2.74 -7.77 -19.21
N GLN A 74 -2.07 -6.82 -18.56
CA GLN A 74 -0.99 -6.04 -19.15
C GLN A 74 0.27 -6.89 -19.38
N GLN A 75 0.66 -7.74 -18.41
CA GLN A 75 1.77 -8.67 -18.58
C GLN A 75 1.56 -9.64 -19.73
N THR A 76 0.33 -10.10 -19.94
CA THR A 76 -0.01 -10.96 -21.08
C THR A 76 0.08 -10.19 -22.41
N ARG A 77 -0.17 -8.88 -22.42
CA ARG A 77 -0.12 -8.01 -23.63
C ARG A 77 1.22 -7.35 -23.86
N ARG A 78 2.07 -7.19 -22.84
CA ARG A 78 3.37 -6.50 -22.90
C ARG A 78 4.49 -7.41 -22.40
N HIS A 79 5.41 -7.73 -23.30
CA HIS A 79 6.82 -7.93 -22.95
C HIS A 79 7.48 -6.54 -22.90
N GLY A 80 7.15 -5.70 -21.89
CA GLY A 80 7.70 -4.34 -21.83
C GLY A 80 7.37 -3.61 -20.52
N SER A 81 8.38 -2.97 -19.97
CA SER A 81 8.47 -2.27 -18.70
C SER A 81 7.35 -1.26 -18.41
N ILE A 82 6.90 -1.24 -17.17
CA ILE A 82 6.06 -0.18 -16.60
C ILE A 82 6.98 1.03 -16.33
N GLN A 83 6.69 2.15 -16.97
CA GLN A 83 7.34 3.43 -16.71
C GLN A 83 6.55 4.14 -15.59
N TRP A 84 7.23 4.49 -14.50
CA TRP A 84 6.67 5.22 -13.37
C TRP A 84 6.75 6.72 -13.63
N SER A 85 5.69 7.47 -13.33
CA SER A 85 5.73 8.94 -13.37
C SER A 85 6.19 9.51 -12.02
N GLU A 86 7.00 10.56 -12.07
CA GLU A 86 7.58 11.23 -10.88
C GLU A 86 6.55 12.03 -10.05
N GLU A 87 5.31 12.16 -10.52
CA GLU A 87 4.28 13.02 -9.89
C GLU A 87 3.69 12.52 -8.56
N LEU A 88 4.08 11.33 -8.11
CA LEU A 88 3.49 10.68 -6.92
C LEU A 88 3.95 11.23 -5.57
N ALA A 89 4.95 12.09 -5.54
CA ALA A 89 5.60 12.48 -4.29
C ALA A 89 4.75 13.39 -3.39
N ASP A 90 3.77 14.11 -3.95
CA ASP A 90 3.09 15.20 -3.24
C ASP A 90 1.78 14.84 -2.52
N THR A 91 1.37 13.58 -2.51
CA THR A 91 -0.02 13.22 -2.15
C THR A 91 -0.23 12.71 -0.71
N VAL A 92 0.73 12.72 0.18
CA VAL A 92 0.61 11.96 1.47
C VAL A 92 0.74 12.77 2.75
N ALA A 93 1.29 13.97 2.71
CA ALA A 93 1.33 14.84 3.88
C ALA A 93 1.05 16.27 3.44
N ASP A 94 0.37 17.05 4.29
CA ASP A 94 0.36 18.49 4.16
C ASP A 94 1.84 18.96 4.28
N PRO A 95 2.46 19.48 3.20
CA PRO A 95 3.87 19.87 3.23
C PRO A 95 4.15 20.96 4.27
N ALA A 96 3.12 21.72 4.66
CA ALA A 96 3.23 22.80 5.63
C ALA A 96 3.40 22.31 7.08
N ALA A 97 3.17 21.02 7.35
CA ALA A 97 3.22 20.45 8.70
C ALA A 97 4.55 19.75 9.04
N LEU A 98 5.47 19.60 8.06
CA LEU A 98 6.70 18.83 8.23
C LEU A 98 7.93 19.73 8.10
N SER A 99 8.98 19.45 8.90
CA SER A 99 10.28 20.09 8.68
C SER A 99 10.87 19.64 7.33
N PRO A 100 11.75 20.44 6.69
CA PRO A 100 12.37 20.10 5.40
C PRO A 100 13.06 18.73 5.42
N GLU A 101 13.71 18.37 6.53
CA GLU A 101 14.38 17.08 6.71
C GLU A 101 13.35 15.93 6.76
N THR A 102 12.27 16.12 7.51
CA THR A 102 11.17 15.13 7.63
C THR A 102 10.47 14.93 6.30
N TYR A 103 10.25 16.01 5.54
CA TYR A 103 9.68 15.94 4.19
C TYR A 103 10.59 15.17 3.23
N THR A 104 11.90 15.44 3.27
CA THR A 104 12.89 14.73 2.43
C THR A 104 12.92 13.23 2.76
N LEU A 105 12.96 12.89 4.06
CA LEU A 105 12.93 11.51 4.51
C LEU A 105 11.63 10.81 4.08
N HIS A 106 10.49 11.47 4.24
CA HIS A 106 9.20 10.96 3.83
C HIS A 106 9.14 10.66 2.33
N ARG A 107 9.62 11.57 1.47
CA ARG A 107 9.74 11.33 0.02
C ARG A 107 10.65 10.14 -0.30
N GLN A 108 11.75 10.00 0.41
CA GLN A 108 12.67 8.87 0.22
C GLN A 108 12.01 7.52 0.59
N ILE A 109 11.29 7.47 1.71
CA ILE A 109 10.55 6.27 2.13
C ILE A 109 9.50 5.90 1.08
N ILE A 110 8.72 6.88 0.61
CA ILE A 110 7.71 6.67 -0.43
C ILE A 110 8.37 6.11 -1.69
N GLY A 111 9.41 6.74 -2.21
CA GLY A 111 10.10 6.26 -3.40
C GLY A 111 10.75 4.88 -3.21
N ALA A 112 11.12 4.51 -2.00
CA ALA A 112 11.58 3.15 -1.69
C ALA A 112 10.44 2.14 -1.74
N VAL A 113 9.27 2.48 -1.20
CA VAL A 113 8.07 1.62 -1.25
C VAL A 113 7.59 1.42 -2.69
N GLU A 114 7.63 2.45 -3.52
CA GLU A 114 7.23 2.38 -4.94
C GLU A 114 8.12 1.45 -5.77
N ARG A 115 9.39 1.32 -5.40
CA ARG A 115 10.35 0.40 -6.05
C ARG A 115 10.21 -1.06 -5.62
N LEU A 116 9.42 -1.35 -4.60
CA LEU A 116 9.18 -2.73 -4.18
C LEU A 116 8.45 -3.52 -5.27
N PRO A 117 8.71 -4.82 -5.39
CA PRO A 117 7.87 -5.71 -6.18
C PRO A 117 6.41 -5.59 -5.75
N ASP A 118 5.49 -5.62 -6.69
CA ASP A 118 4.05 -5.36 -6.51
C ASP A 118 3.44 -6.06 -5.29
N ALA A 119 3.75 -7.36 -5.12
CA ALA A 119 3.23 -8.13 -4.01
C ALA A 119 3.80 -7.71 -2.63
N GLN A 120 5.01 -7.18 -2.59
CA GLN A 120 5.62 -6.65 -1.35
C GLN A 120 5.09 -5.25 -1.07
N ARG A 121 4.94 -4.42 -2.11
CA ARG A 121 4.37 -3.08 -2.04
C ARG A 121 2.95 -3.11 -1.48
N ALA A 122 2.08 -3.97 -2.03
CA ALA A 122 0.71 -4.11 -1.56
C ALA A 122 0.63 -4.48 -0.06
N VAL A 123 1.44 -5.44 0.39
CA VAL A 123 1.51 -5.82 1.81
C VAL A 123 2.01 -4.65 2.68
N MET A 124 3.06 -3.95 2.25
CA MET A 124 3.62 -2.82 2.97
C MET A 124 2.59 -1.70 3.12
N LEU A 125 1.88 -1.37 2.05
CA LEU A 125 0.84 -0.33 2.07
C LEU A 125 -0.29 -0.69 3.02
N LEU A 126 -0.84 -1.91 2.95
CA LEU A 126 -1.95 -2.31 3.80
C LEU A 126 -1.59 -2.36 5.28
N VAL A 127 -0.41 -2.90 5.61
CA VAL A 127 -0.02 -3.08 7.02
C VAL A 127 0.61 -1.83 7.60
N ALA A 128 1.60 -1.21 6.93
CA ALA A 128 2.37 -0.13 7.50
C ALA A 128 1.74 1.25 7.29
N VAL A 129 1.01 1.45 6.19
CA VAL A 129 0.39 2.75 5.87
C VAL A 129 -1.08 2.77 6.29
N GLU A 130 -1.84 1.73 5.93
CA GLU A 130 -3.27 1.68 6.22
C GLU A 130 -3.60 1.08 7.59
N GLY A 131 -2.62 0.48 8.27
CA GLY A 131 -2.75 -0.01 9.64
C GLY A 131 -3.57 -1.30 9.77
N LEU A 132 -3.72 -2.09 8.71
CA LEU A 132 -4.39 -3.37 8.77
C LEU A 132 -3.57 -4.37 9.59
N SER A 133 -4.25 -5.20 10.37
CA SER A 133 -3.63 -6.39 10.95
C SER A 133 -3.16 -7.36 9.86
N TYR A 134 -2.21 -8.22 10.18
CA TYR A 134 -1.73 -9.24 9.23
C TYR A 134 -2.84 -10.16 8.73
N ARG A 135 -3.85 -10.41 9.58
CA ARG A 135 -5.03 -11.22 9.21
C ARG A 135 -5.93 -10.49 8.22
N GLU A 136 -6.20 -9.21 8.45
CA GLU A 136 -6.99 -8.39 7.52
C GLU A 136 -6.26 -8.22 6.18
N ALA A 137 -4.96 -7.96 6.20
CA ALA A 137 -4.16 -7.88 4.98
C ALA A 137 -4.14 -9.22 4.22
N ALA A 138 -4.05 -10.36 4.92
CA ALA A 138 -4.11 -11.69 4.32
C ALA A 138 -5.46 -11.91 3.61
N THR A 139 -6.56 -11.54 4.28
CA THR A 139 -7.91 -11.59 3.69
C THR A 139 -8.04 -10.66 2.49
N ALA A 140 -7.58 -9.40 2.61
CA ALA A 140 -7.68 -8.42 1.54
C ALA A 140 -6.88 -8.80 0.29
N LEU A 141 -5.74 -9.48 0.46
CA LEU A 141 -4.86 -9.89 -0.63
C LEU A 141 -5.14 -11.32 -1.14
N ASP A 142 -6.06 -12.03 -0.49
CA ASP A 142 -6.37 -13.45 -0.76
C ASP A 142 -5.10 -14.33 -0.74
N VAL A 143 -4.34 -14.24 0.36
CA VAL A 143 -3.10 -15.02 0.56
C VAL A 143 -3.02 -15.53 2.01
N PRO A 144 -2.27 -16.62 2.26
CA PRO A 144 -2.00 -17.07 3.62
C PRO A 144 -1.30 -16.00 4.47
N ILE A 145 -1.60 -15.94 5.77
CA ILE A 145 -0.97 -14.98 6.70
C ILE A 145 0.56 -15.08 6.72
N GLY A 146 1.11 -16.29 6.60
CA GLY A 146 2.56 -16.52 6.47
C GLY A 146 3.16 -15.84 5.24
N THR A 147 2.38 -15.73 4.15
CA THR A 147 2.78 -15.01 2.94
C THR A 147 2.83 -13.50 3.19
N VAL A 148 1.87 -12.95 3.94
CA VAL A 148 1.91 -11.53 4.36
C VAL A 148 3.16 -11.27 5.17
N MET A 149 3.43 -12.10 6.19
CA MET A 149 4.60 -11.95 7.06
C MET A 149 5.93 -12.00 6.29
N SER A 150 6.08 -12.98 5.40
CA SER A 150 7.31 -13.14 4.60
C SER A 150 7.51 -12.01 3.58
N ARG A 151 6.43 -11.54 2.93
CA ARG A 151 6.49 -10.40 2.01
C ARG A 151 6.83 -9.10 2.75
N LEU A 152 6.23 -8.88 3.93
CA LEU A 152 6.51 -7.71 4.75
C LEU A 152 7.96 -7.69 5.26
N ALA A 153 8.49 -8.84 5.66
CA ALA A 153 9.89 -8.98 6.08
C ALA A 153 10.85 -8.61 4.94
N ARG A 154 10.62 -9.15 3.73
CA ARG A 154 11.44 -8.83 2.55
C ARG A 154 11.32 -7.35 2.16
N ALA A 155 10.11 -6.79 2.19
CA ALA A 155 9.90 -5.37 1.90
C ALA A 155 10.70 -4.47 2.85
N ARG A 156 10.66 -4.77 4.16
CA ARG A 156 11.43 -4.03 5.18
C ARG A 156 12.93 -4.16 4.95
N GLN A 157 13.41 -5.35 4.63
CA GLN A 157 14.82 -5.57 4.32
C GLN A 157 15.24 -4.74 3.11
N THR A 158 14.51 -4.80 2.01
CA THR A 158 14.82 -4.02 0.79
C THR A 158 14.83 -2.52 1.06
N ILE A 159 13.85 -2.00 1.83
CA ILE A 159 13.82 -0.59 2.22
C ILE A 159 15.04 -0.26 3.10
N GLY A 160 15.35 -1.09 4.10
CA GLY A 160 16.50 -0.89 4.99
C GLY A 160 17.83 -0.84 4.21
N GLU A 161 18.04 -1.75 3.28
CA GLU A 161 19.23 -1.79 2.41
C GLU A 161 19.36 -0.51 1.57
N LEU A 162 18.26 0.03 1.05
CA LEU A 162 18.27 1.29 0.29
C LEU A 162 18.65 2.50 1.15
N PHE A 163 18.31 2.49 2.44
CA PHE A 163 18.69 3.57 3.37
C PHE A 163 20.14 3.41 3.84
N VAL A 164 20.56 2.21 4.21
CA VAL A 164 21.94 1.92 4.63
C VAL A 164 22.94 2.22 3.51
N ALA A 165 22.61 1.90 2.26
CA ALA A 165 23.46 2.19 1.11
C ALA A 165 23.69 3.69 0.87
N ARG A 166 22.87 4.58 1.46
CA ARG A 166 22.95 6.04 1.34
C ARG A 166 23.66 6.72 2.51
N LEU A 167 23.89 5.99 3.61
CA LEU A 167 24.64 6.53 4.74
C LEU A 167 26.13 6.63 4.38
N PRO A 168 26.84 7.67 4.85
CA PRO A 168 28.29 7.72 4.78
C PRO A 168 28.91 6.46 5.40
N GLU A 169 30.04 6.00 4.88
CA GLU A 169 30.69 4.75 5.34
C GLU A 169 30.94 4.71 6.85
N GLU A 170 31.17 5.86 7.47
CA GLU A 170 31.41 6.00 8.91
C GLU A 170 30.18 5.67 9.78
N THR A 171 28.97 5.68 9.23
CA THR A 171 27.72 5.45 9.98
C THR A 171 27.15 4.04 9.75
N ARG A 172 27.71 3.27 8.81
CA ARG A 172 27.18 1.95 8.41
C ARG A 172 27.30 0.86 9.47
N GLU A 173 28.28 0.95 10.37
CA GLU A 173 28.52 -0.10 11.37
C GLU A 173 27.67 0.04 12.63
N SER A 174 27.18 1.24 12.99
CA SER A 174 26.45 1.47 14.26
C SER A 174 24.93 1.34 14.16
N ASP A 175 24.31 1.51 12.99
CA ASP A 175 22.86 1.63 12.87
C ASP A 175 22.12 0.35 12.45
N VAL A 176 22.84 -0.66 11.94
CA VAL A 176 22.22 -1.95 11.55
C VAL A 176 21.63 -2.66 12.76
N ASP A 177 22.29 -2.58 13.92
CA ASP A 177 21.85 -3.21 15.15
C ASP A 177 20.68 -2.47 15.81
N THR A 178 20.64 -1.15 15.71
CA THR A 178 19.58 -0.31 16.28
C THR A 178 18.27 -0.46 15.51
N PHE A 179 18.33 -0.55 14.17
CA PHE A 179 17.14 -0.73 13.34
C PHE A 179 16.46 -2.10 13.56
N ASN A 180 17.25 -3.16 13.68
CA ASN A 180 16.76 -4.52 13.97
C ASN A 180 16.21 -4.66 15.40
N SER A 181 16.79 -3.97 16.38
CA SER A 181 16.39 -4.03 17.78
C SER A 181 15.02 -3.40 18.03
N HIS A 182 14.72 -2.24 17.41
CA HIS A 182 13.43 -1.54 17.57
C HIS A 182 12.26 -2.32 16.99
N TYR A 183 12.48 -3.10 15.94
CA TYR A 183 11.42 -3.89 15.30
C TYR A 183 11.21 -5.28 15.93
N SER A 184 12.16 -5.77 16.73
CA SER A 184 12.01 -7.03 17.47
C SER A 184 11.13 -6.87 18.71
N SER A 185 11.06 -5.68 19.29
CA SER A 185 10.27 -5.40 20.52
C SER A 185 8.77 -5.23 20.27
N ALA A 186 8.32 -5.07 19.05
CA ALA A 186 6.89 -4.95 18.68
C ALA A 186 6.17 -6.30 18.51
N LYS A 187 6.78 -7.39 18.97
CA LYS A 187 6.27 -8.78 18.87
C LYS A 187 5.69 -9.35 20.15
N LYS A 188 5.30 -8.51 21.12
CA LYS A 188 4.54 -9.01 22.30
C LYS A 188 3.14 -8.42 22.35
#